data_27656ca095a9dc15e098a3d0d364434c
#
_entry.id   27656ca095a9dc15e098a3d0d364434c
#
_cell.length_a   1.000
_cell.length_b   1.000
_cell.length_c   1.000
_cell.angle_alpha   90.00
_cell.angle_beta   90.00
_cell.angle_gamma   90.00
#
_symmetry.space_group_name_H-M   'P 1'
#
loop_
_entity.id
_entity.type
_entity.pdbx_description
1 polymer ?
#
loop_
_entity_poly.entity_id
_entity_poly.type
_entity_poly.pdbx_seq_one_letter_code
_entity_poly.pdbx_strand_id
1 'polypeptide(L)'
;MTTEFDRSEQRLAHLEAVIKKYRQDFYSVGKALKEIRDARHYHKLSFKSFESYLRLRWDMGRSHAYRLIDAFCVIDNLSPIGELLPKNEAQARPLTKLDAFSQRRLWREFLKTGKALSALNIKKFVSAHLGEQNTKASFIEVISNDYQQAVREMLSQISL
;
A
#
# COMPACT_ATOMS: atom_id res chain seq x y z
N MET A 1 -2.52 -19.91 -34.34
CA MET A 1 -3.37 -19.10 -33.43
C MET A 1 -3.00 -19.46 -32.02
N THR A 2 -2.33 -18.57 -31.32
CA THR A 2 -2.04 -18.73 -29.88
C THR A 2 -3.34 -18.51 -29.12
N THR A 3 -3.82 -19.52 -28.42
CA THR A 3 -5.03 -19.41 -27.62
C THR A 3 -4.79 -18.50 -26.40
N GLU A 4 -5.82 -17.91 -25.83
CA GLU A 4 -5.71 -17.11 -24.60
C GLU A 4 -5.10 -17.90 -23.44
N PHE A 5 -5.30 -19.21 -23.43
CA PHE A 5 -4.68 -20.17 -22.53
C PHE A 5 -3.15 -20.17 -22.65
N ASP A 6 -2.62 -20.26 -23.87
CA ASP A 6 -1.18 -20.29 -24.16
C ASP A 6 -0.49 -18.96 -23.77
N ARG A 7 -1.14 -17.83 -24.03
CA ARG A 7 -0.65 -16.52 -23.59
C ARG A 7 -0.55 -16.39 -22.06
N SER A 8 -1.50 -16.95 -21.33
CA SER A 8 -1.51 -16.92 -19.88
C SER A 8 -0.42 -17.81 -19.28
N GLU A 9 -0.14 -18.98 -19.87
CA GLU A 9 0.98 -19.84 -19.45
C GLU A 9 2.33 -19.16 -19.72
N GLN A 10 2.52 -18.61 -20.91
CA GLN A 10 3.73 -17.86 -21.26
C GLN A 10 3.95 -16.66 -20.34
N ARG A 11 2.87 -15.98 -19.99
CA ARG A 11 2.94 -14.83 -19.06
C ARG A 11 3.34 -15.27 -17.65
N LEU A 12 2.77 -16.37 -17.14
CA LEU A 12 3.16 -16.93 -15.84
C LEU A 12 4.63 -17.35 -15.84
N ALA A 13 5.10 -18.06 -16.85
CA ALA A 13 6.50 -18.47 -16.97
C ALA A 13 7.45 -17.26 -16.96
N HIS A 14 7.10 -16.18 -17.66
CA HIS A 14 7.87 -14.95 -17.64
C HIS A 14 7.92 -14.31 -16.23
N LEU A 15 6.78 -14.22 -15.54
CA LEU A 15 6.70 -13.63 -14.20
C LEU A 15 7.50 -14.49 -13.18
N GLU A 16 7.44 -15.81 -13.28
CA GLU A 16 8.24 -16.69 -12.46
C GLU A 16 9.74 -16.53 -12.72
N ALA A 17 10.13 -16.31 -13.99
CA ALA A 17 11.53 -16.01 -14.32
C ALA A 17 12.00 -14.69 -13.70
N VAL A 18 11.14 -13.65 -13.65
CA VAL A 18 11.42 -12.40 -12.95
C VAL A 18 11.61 -12.63 -11.46
N ILE A 19 10.72 -13.37 -10.80
CA ILE A 19 10.86 -13.68 -9.37
C ILE A 19 12.17 -14.42 -9.09
N LYS A 20 12.52 -15.39 -9.93
CA LYS A 20 13.75 -16.18 -9.80
C LYS A 20 15.00 -15.33 -9.96
N LYS A 21 15.02 -14.45 -10.97
CA LYS A 21 16.17 -13.60 -11.31
C LYS A 21 16.38 -12.46 -10.31
N TYR A 22 15.29 -11.85 -9.84
CA TYR A 22 15.32 -10.63 -9.05
C TYR A 22 14.89 -10.84 -7.59
N ARG A 23 15.21 -11.97 -7.00
CA ARG A 23 14.78 -12.34 -5.62
C ARG A 23 15.06 -11.25 -4.56
N GLN A 24 16.08 -10.42 -4.77
CA GLN A 24 16.46 -9.34 -3.86
C GLN A 24 15.87 -7.97 -4.25
N ASP A 25 15.27 -7.87 -5.42
CA ASP A 25 14.59 -6.65 -5.86
C ASP A 25 13.10 -6.72 -5.49
N PHE A 26 12.78 -6.09 -4.37
CA PHE A 26 11.43 -6.08 -3.82
C PHE A 26 10.39 -5.50 -4.79
N TYR A 27 10.78 -4.54 -5.63
CA TYR A 27 9.89 -3.92 -6.61
C TYR A 27 9.50 -4.89 -7.72
N SER A 28 10.48 -5.51 -8.38
CA SER A 28 10.23 -6.46 -9.46
C SER A 28 9.48 -7.70 -8.98
N VAL A 29 9.84 -8.21 -7.82
CA VAL A 29 9.16 -9.37 -7.21
C VAL A 29 7.74 -8.99 -6.79
N GLY A 30 7.55 -7.86 -6.14
CA GLY A 30 6.22 -7.37 -5.74
C GLY A 30 5.29 -7.17 -6.93
N LYS A 31 5.79 -6.59 -8.02
CA LYS A 31 5.06 -6.42 -9.27
C LYS A 31 4.62 -7.75 -9.87
N ALA A 32 5.54 -8.71 -9.99
CA ALA A 32 5.25 -10.03 -10.54
C ALA A 32 4.24 -10.80 -9.69
N LEU A 33 4.40 -10.80 -8.36
CA LEU A 33 3.48 -11.44 -7.43
C LEU A 33 2.09 -10.82 -7.49
N LYS A 34 2.00 -9.49 -7.60
CA LYS A 34 0.72 -8.78 -7.75
C LYS A 34 -0.02 -9.25 -9.01
N GLU A 35 0.65 -9.31 -10.14
CA GLU A 35 0.05 -9.74 -11.40
C GLU A 35 -0.41 -11.21 -11.33
N ILE A 36 0.43 -12.10 -10.80
CA ILE A 36 0.07 -13.52 -10.61
C ILE A 36 -1.17 -13.68 -9.73
N ARG A 37 -1.27 -12.89 -8.67
CA ARG A 37 -2.42 -12.89 -7.75
C ARG A 37 -3.68 -12.38 -8.43
N ASP A 38 -3.61 -11.19 -9.01
CA ASP A 38 -4.79 -10.45 -9.51
C ASP A 38 -5.39 -11.13 -10.76
N ALA A 39 -4.54 -11.62 -11.66
CA ALA A 39 -4.95 -12.38 -12.83
C ALA A 39 -5.14 -13.89 -12.56
N ARG A 40 -4.92 -14.35 -11.32
CA ARG A 40 -5.04 -15.75 -10.89
C ARG A 40 -4.25 -16.73 -11.73
N HIS A 41 -3.08 -16.32 -12.22
CA HIS A 41 -2.22 -17.17 -13.08
C HIS A 41 -1.82 -18.50 -12.40
N TYR A 42 -1.77 -18.53 -11.07
CA TYR A 42 -1.46 -19.74 -10.30
C TYR A 42 -2.43 -20.90 -10.54
N HIS A 43 -3.65 -20.65 -11.03
CA HIS A 43 -4.59 -21.71 -11.43
C HIS A 43 -4.07 -22.55 -12.59
N LYS A 44 -3.19 -22.01 -13.45
CA LYS A 44 -2.56 -22.75 -14.56
C LYS A 44 -1.67 -23.89 -14.07
N LEU A 45 -1.14 -23.74 -12.87
CA LEU A 45 -0.36 -24.79 -12.19
C LEU A 45 -1.21 -25.62 -11.19
N SER A 46 -2.53 -25.58 -11.35
CA SER A 46 -3.49 -26.32 -10.51
C SER A 46 -3.48 -25.94 -9.01
N PHE A 47 -2.94 -24.78 -8.65
CA PHE A 47 -3.04 -24.29 -7.28
C PHE A 47 -4.44 -23.72 -7.03
N LYS A 48 -5.04 -24.09 -5.91
CA LYS A 48 -6.38 -23.64 -5.51
C LYS A 48 -6.39 -22.21 -4.96
N SER A 49 -5.28 -21.74 -4.40
CA SER A 49 -5.15 -20.42 -3.82
C SER A 49 -3.77 -19.82 -4.09
N PHE A 50 -3.70 -18.49 -4.03
CA PHE A 50 -2.42 -17.79 -4.14
C PHE A 50 -1.47 -18.15 -2.99
N GLU A 51 -2.00 -18.36 -1.78
CA GLU A 51 -1.22 -18.75 -0.62
C GLU A 51 -0.60 -20.15 -0.77
N SER A 52 -1.34 -21.10 -1.35
CA SER A 52 -0.79 -22.43 -1.63
C SER A 52 0.30 -22.37 -2.71
N TYR A 53 0.11 -21.55 -3.74
CA TYR A 53 1.12 -21.27 -4.77
C TYR A 53 2.40 -20.68 -4.15
N LEU A 54 2.28 -19.64 -3.30
CA LEU A 54 3.43 -19.02 -2.65
C LEU A 54 4.23 -20.01 -1.81
N ARG A 55 3.55 -20.81 -1.01
CA ARG A 55 4.20 -21.75 -0.08
C ARG A 55 4.85 -22.91 -0.81
N LEU A 56 4.14 -23.52 -1.75
CA LEU A 56 4.60 -24.76 -2.38
C LEU A 56 5.59 -24.53 -3.55
N ARG A 57 5.43 -23.40 -4.25
CA ARG A 57 6.28 -23.08 -5.40
C ARG A 57 7.51 -22.27 -5.01
N TRP A 58 7.40 -21.39 -4.00
CA TRP A 58 8.41 -20.40 -3.66
C TRP A 58 8.94 -20.49 -2.23
N ASP A 59 8.38 -21.37 -1.40
CA ASP A 59 8.66 -21.42 0.04
C ASP A 59 8.51 -20.02 0.69
N MET A 60 7.48 -19.30 0.24
CA MET A 60 7.22 -17.91 0.65
C MET A 60 5.97 -17.82 1.52
N GLY A 61 6.11 -17.22 2.70
CA GLY A 61 4.97 -16.95 3.57
C GLY A 61 4.07 -15.84 3.02
N ARG A 62 2.75 -15.97 3.25
CA ARG A 62 1.74 -14.99 2.84
C ARG A 62 2.11 -13.55 3.23
N SER A 63 2.42 -13.32 4.51
CA SER A 63 2.74 -11.98 5.01
C SER A 63 3.93 -11.34 4.30
N HIS A 64 4.94 -12.13 3.93
CA HIS A 64 6.09 -11.63 3.19
C HIS A 64 5.71 -11.22 1.77
N ALA A 65 4.99 -12.08 1.05
CA ALA A 65 4.53 -11.79 -0.31
C ALA A 65 3.65 -10.54 -0.37
N TYR A 66 2.69 -10.39 0.56
CA TYR A 66 1.82 -9.22 0.59
C TYR A 66 2.58 -7.94 0.92
N ARG A 67 3.59 -7.98 1.81
CA ARG A 67 4.47 -6.81 2.05
C ARG A 67 5.23 -6.39 0.80
N LEU A 68 5.70 -7.33 -0.02
CA LEU A 68 6.37 -7.01 -1.29
C LEU A 68 5.38 -6.39 -2.29
N ILE A 69 4.17 -6.92 -2.39
CA ILE A 69 3.11 -6.37 -3.25
C ILE A 69 2.74 -4.96 -2.81
N ASP A 70 2.53 -4.75 -1.51
CA ASP A 70 2.17 -3.44 -0.96
C ASP A 70 3.29 -2.42 -1.17
N ALA A 71 4.54 -2.81 -0.97
CA ALA A 71 5.69 -1.96 -1.24
C ALA A 71 5.80 -1.59 -2.72
N PHE A 72 5.56 -2.53 -3.64
CA PHE A 72 5.47 -2.24 -5.06
C PHE A 72 4.39 -1.18 -5.34
N CYS A 73 3.18 -1.34 -4.78
CA CYS A 73 2.09 -0.39 -4.97
C CYS A 73 2.44 1.02 -4.47
N VAL A 74 3.14 1.13 -3.33
CA VAL A 74 3.64 2.43 -2.83
C VAL A 74 4.61 3.05 -3.83
N ILE A 75 5.59 2.30 -4.32
CA ILE A 75 6.57 2.81 -5.30
C ILE A 75 5.86 3.26 -6.58
N ASP A 76 4.91 2.48 -7.08
CA ASP A 76 4.14 2.80 -8.27
C ASP A 76 3.34 4.10 -8.09
N ASN A 77 2.71 4.29 -6.93
CA ASN A 77 1.99 5.51 -6.59
C ASN A 77 2.91 6.74 -6.43
N LEU A 78 4.14 6.55 -5.99
CA LEU A 78 5.11 7.63 -5.77
C LEU A 78 5.91 7.97 -7.03
N SER A 79 6.04 7.06 -8.00
CA SER A 79 6.87 7.23 -9.18
C SER A 79 6.63 8.53 -9.97
N PRO A 80 5.38 9.07 -10.06
CA PRO A 80 5.13 10.36 -10.72
C PRO A 80 5.72 11.59 -10.00
N ILE A 81 6.21 11.45 -8.76
CA ILE A 81 6.69 12.60 -7.97
C ILE A 81 8.16 12.93 -8.24
N GLY A 82 8.96 11.95 -8.65
CA GLY A 82 10.38 12.16 -8.90
C GLY A 82 11.27 10.94 -8.64
N GLU A 83 12.58 11.17 -8.63
CA GLU A 83 13.59 10.12 -8.61
C GLU A 83 13.88 9.52 -7.22
N LEU A 84 13.58 10.25 -6.14
CA LEU A 84 13.81 9.77 -4.78
C LEU A 84 12.62 8.95 -4.29
N LEU A 85 12.77 7.63 -4.35
CA LEU A 85 11.77 6.65 -3.92
C LEU A 85 12.31 5.81 -2.75
N PRO A 86 11.43 5.16 -1.97
CA PRO A 86 11.88 4.17 -0.98
C PRO A 86 12.74 3.08 -1.63
N LYS A 87 13.87 2.76 -1.01
CA LYS A 87 14.88 1.84 -1.57
C LYS A 87 14.61 0.36 -1.22
N ASN A 88 13.74 0.11 -0.26
CA ASN A 88 13.39 -1.24 0.19
C ASN A 88 11.99 -1.27 0.79
N GLU A 89 11.49 -2.48 1.02
CA GLU A 89 10.17 -2.73 1.58
C GLU A 89 9.97 -2.06 2.94
N ALA A 90 10.98 -2.09 3.81
CA ALA A 90 10.89 -1.50 5.14
C ALA A 90 10.68 0.03 5.11
N GLN A 91 11.24 0.73 4.12
CA GLN A 91 11.03 2.16 3.90
C GLN A 91 9.64 2.46 3.31
N ALA A 92 9.11 1.59 2.47
CA ALA A 92 7.76 1.75 1.89
C ALA A 92 6.65 1.41 2.90
N ARG A 93 6.90 0.48 3.82
CA ARG A 93 5.90 -0.08 4.76
C ARG A 93 5.09 0.96 5.54
N PRO A 94 5.64 2.05 6.08
CA PRO A 94 4.84 3.04 6.80
C PRO A 94 3.76 3.71 5.95
N LEU A 95 3.94 3.73 4.63
CA LEU A 95 3.02 4.37 3.67
C LEU A 95 1.91 3.43 3.17
N THR A 96 2.03 2.12 3.38
CA THR A 96 1.13 1.12 2.75
C THR A 96 -0.33 1.23 3.17
N LYS A 97 -0.62 1.79 4.34
CA LYS A 97 -1.99 1.98 4.85
C LYS A 97 -2.65 3.28 4.38
N LEU A 98 -1.92 4.11 3.64
CA LEU A 98 -2.41 5.38 3.13
C LEU A 98 -2.92 5.21 1.70
N ASP A 99 -3.89 6.04 1.32
CA ASP A 99 -4.30 6.18 -0.08
C ASP A 99 -3.18 6.84 -0.92
N ALA A 100 -3.26 6.70 -2.24
CA ALA A 100 -2.22 7.17 -3.16
C ALA A 100 -1.97 8.70 -3.08
N PHE A 101 -3.00 9.50 -2.78
CA PHE A 101 -2.86 10.95 -2.62
C PHE A 101 -2.08 11.27 -1.34
N SER A 102 -2.45 10.67 -0.23
CA SER A 102 -1.78 10.83 1.07
C SER A 102 -0.34 10.31 1.03
N GLN A 103 -0.09 9.19 0.35
CA GLN A 103 1.27 8.68 0.12
C GLN A 103 2.14 9.73 -0.58
N ARG A 104 1.67 10.29 -1.70
CA ARG A 104 2.40 11.32 -2.45
C ARG A 104 2.61 12.59 -1.65
N ARG A 105 1.60 13.05 -0.92
CA ARG A 105 1.68 14.26 -0.09
C ARG A 105 2.71 14.09 1.02
N LEU A 106 2.58 13.06 1.85
CA LEU A 106 3.47 12.82 2.98
C LEU A 106 4.91 12.51 2.55
N TRP A 107 5.07 11.84 1.41
CA TRP A 107 6.40 11.58 0.87
C TRP A 107 7.12 12.87 0.47
N ARG A 108 6.44 13.79 -0.24
CA ARG A 108 7.00 15.11 -0.56
C ARG A 108 7.37 15.90 0.69
N GLU A 109 6.49 15.91 1.68
CA GLU A 109 6.73 16.60 2.95
C GLU A 109 7.90 15.99 3.70
N PHE A 110 8.01 14.66 3.74
CA PHE A 110 9.16 13.97 4.32
C PHE A 110 10.47 14.36 3.63
N LEU A 111 10.52 14.34 2.31
CA LEU A 111 11.72 14.72 1.55
C LEU A 111 12.16 16.17 1.82
N LYS A 112 11.22 17.10 2.02
CA LYS A 112 11.52 18.49 2.38
C LYS A 112 12.19 18.63 3.76
N THR A 113 12.01 17.66 4.65
CA THR A 113 12.66 17.69 5.97
C THR A 113 14.17 17.53 5.91
N GLY A 114 14.74 17.03 4.81
CA GLY A 114 16.16 16.71 4.68
C GLY A 114 16.64 15.56 5.56
N LYS A 115 15.75 14.86 6.26
CA LYS A 115 16.11 13.72 7.12
C LYS A 115 16.56 12.54 6.27
N ALA A 116 17.47 11.73 6.84
CA ALA A 116 17.97 10.53 6.18
C ALA A 116 16.82 9.57 5.83
N LEU A 117 16.89 8.97 4.62
CA LEU A 117 15.95 7.96 4.12
C LEU A 117 16.14 6.64 4.88
N SER A 118 15.63 6.57 6.10
CA SER A 118 15.59 5.36 6.91
C SER A 118 14.15 4.96 7.22
N ALA A 119 13.90 3.66 7.34
CA ALA A 119 12.58 3.14 7.70
C ALA A 119 12.06 3.74 9.02
N LEU A 120 12.97 3.98 9.99
CA LEU A 120 12.64 4.58 11.27
C LEU A 120 12.19 6.05 11.14
N ASN A 121 12.93 6.86 10.37
CA ASN A 121 12.58 8.27 10.17
C ASN A 121 11.27 8.42 9.42
N ILE A 122 11.05 7.62 8.38
CA ILE A 122 9.80 7.59 7.61
C ILE A 122 8.64 7.19 8.52
N LYS A 123 8.80 6.12 9.31
CA LYS A 123 7.78 5.65 10.25
C LYS A 123 7.42 6.73 11.26
N LYS A 124 8.39 7.37 11.90
CA LYS A 124 8.16 8.44 12.87
C LYS A 124 7.42 9.63 12.25
N PHE A 125 7.82 10.02 11.05
CA PHE A 125 7.20 11.12 10.32
C PHE A 125 5.73 10.82 9.98
N VAL A 126 5.44 9.67 9.39
CA VAL A 126 4.08 9.25 9.03
C VAL A 126 3.19 9.12 10.27
N SER A 127 3.70 8.50 11.34
CA SER A 127 2.94 8.33 12.59
C SER A 127 2.58 9.66 13.25
N ALA A 128 3.48 10.64 13.25
CA ALA A 128 3.21 11.98 13.77
C ALA A 128 2.07 12.67 12.99
N HIS A 129 2.11 12.60 11.66
CA HIS A 129 1.07 13.21 10.82
C HIS A 129 -0.29 12.53 10.94
N LEU A 130 -0.33 11.21 11.12
CA LEU A 130 -1.59 10.49 11.38
C LEU A 130 -2.15 10.81 12.76
N GLY A 131 -1.31 10.99 13.77
CA GLY A 131 -1.70 11.42 15.11
C GLY A 131 -2.34 12.82 15.10
N GLU A 132 -1.74 13.77 14.40
CA GLU A 132 -2.27 15.13 14.24
C GLU A 132 -3.62 15.17 13.51
N GLN A 133 -3.80 14.36 12.47
CA GLN A 133 -5.07 14.26 11.74
C GLN A 133 -6.18 13.68 12.59
N ASN A 134 -5.90 12.64 13.37
CA ASN A 134 -6.87 12.05 14.29
C ASN A 134 -7.28 13.04 15.38
N THR A 135 -6.35 13.82 15.89
CA THR A 135 -6.64 14.86 16.88
C THR A 135 -7.52 15.97 16.30
N LYS A 136 -7.22 16.44 15.08
CA LYS A 136 -8.05 17.45 14.39
C LYS A 136 -9.45 16.94 14.05
N ALA A 137 -9.56 15.69 13.57
CA ALA A 137 -10.86 15.08 13.26
C ALA A 137 -11.71 14.92 14.54
N SER A 138 -11.13 14.47 15.64
CA SER A 138 -11.80 14.39 16.94
C SER A 138 -12.24 15.75 17.46
N PHE A 139 -11.42 16.80 17.29
CA PHE A 139 -11.77 18.16 17.69
C PHE A 139 -12.94 18.74 16.89
N ILE A 140 -12.95 18.49 15.57
CA ILE A 140 -14.04 18.91 14.69
C ILE A 140 -15.35 18.22 15.04
N GLU A 141 -15.29 16.93 15.36
CA GLU A 141 -16.46 16.14 15.77
C GLU A 141 -17.06 16.65 17.09
N VAL A 142 -16.23 16.96 18.09
CA VAL A 142 -16.66 17.54 19.36
C VAL A 142 -17.32 18.90 19.14
N ILE A 143 -16.70 19.80 18.38
CA ILE A 143 -17.28 21.13 18.08
C ILE A 143 -18.61 20.99 17.32
N SER A 144 -18.69 20.09 16.36
CA SER A 144 -19.92 19.84 15.59
C SER A 144 -21.07 19.35 16.50
N ASN A 145 -20.78 18.46 17.44
CA ASN A 145 -21.78 17.97 18.38
C ASN A 145 -22.25 19.06 19.36
N ASP A 146 -21.33 19.84 19.89
CA ASP A 146 -21.65 20.97 20.78
C ASP A 146 -22.52 22.03 20.06
N TYR A 147 -22.18 22.34 18.81
CA TYR A 147 -22.98 23.25 17.99
C TYR A 147 -24.40 22.73 17.71
N GLN A 148 -24.54 21.44 17.36
CA GLN A 148 -25.84 20.83 17.14
C GLN A 148 -26.69 20.78 18.40
N GLN A 149 -26.09 20.58 19.56
CA GLN A 149 -26.78 20.61 20.85
C GLN A 149 -27.28 22.02 21.17
N ALA A 150 -26.43 23.05 21.01
CA ALA A 150 -26.81 24.44 21.23
C ALA A 150 -27.96 24.90 20.32
N VAL A 151 -27.95 24.45 19.04
CA VAL A 151 -29.06 24.75 18.11
C VAL A 151 -30.36 24.06 18.56
N ARG A 152 -30.31 22.81 19.03
CA ARG A 152 -31.52 22.14 19.56
C ARG A 152 -32.08 22.82 20.79
N GLU A 153 -31.22 23.26 21.69
CA GLU A 153 -31.65 24.01 22.90
C GLU A 153 -32.30 25.34 22.55
N MET A 154 -31.73 26.10 21.60
CA MET A 154 -32.33 27.34 21.12
C MET A 154 -33.69 27.11 20.46
N LEU A 155 -33.83 26.09 19.62
CA LEU A 155 -35.09 25.76 18.96
C LEU A 155 -36.17 25.32 19.97
N SER A 156 -35.80 24.64 21.03
CA SER A 156 -36.72 24.23 22.09
C SER A 156 -37.28 25.41 22.88
N GLN A 157 -36.54 26.53 22.99
CA GLN A 157 -36.97 27.75 23.67
C GLN A 157 -37.91 28.61 22.80
N ILE A 158 -37.87 28.47 21.48
CA ILE A 158 -38.71 29.22 20.54
C ILE A 158 -40.08 28.53 20.34
N SER A 159 -40.21 27.23 20.68
CA SER A 159 -41.42 26.45 20.47
C SER A 159 -42.45 26.55 21.64
N LEU A 160 -42.29 27.51 22.52
CA LEU A 160 -43.26 27.92 23.55
C LEU A 160 -43.93 29.25 23.13
#